data_78257b43f230ead3ee7e3f0b4523e12a
#
_entry.id   78257b43f230ead3ee7e3f0b4523e12a
#
_cell.length_a   1.000
_cell.length_b   1.000
_cell.length_c   1.000
_cell.angle_alpha   90.00
_cell.angle_beta   90.00
_cell.angle_gamma   90.00
#
_symmetry.space_group_name_H-M   'P 1'
#
loop_
_entity.id
_entity.type
_entity.pdbx_description
1 polymer ?
#
loop_
_entity_poly.entity_id
_entity_poly.type
_entity_poly.pdbx_seq_one_letter_code
_entity_poly.pdbx_strand_id
1 'polypeptide(L)'
;MNTPVWGGQGEKFMGKRLALQAVRLLVSANLLYAAIFLKFAGVPGSVALFNQMSQAVHGLVSQPVFRLGSGVFETVVAVLLLIPKTARLAAELIVMWMTAVILSHIFVLGYGPFFVDALMVMLLAVIYLALTRPHLGSQWLWRLFHSTRPQTPHGEV
;
A
#
# COMPACT_ATOMS: atom_id res chain seq x y z
N MET A 1 -49.56 3.42 3.56
CA MET A 1 -48.65 3.36 2.38
C MET A 1 -47.22 3.39 2.88
N ASN A 2 -46.54 2.24 2.90
CA ASN A 2 -45.12 2.14 3.31
C ASN A 2 -44.25 2.26 2.08
N THR A 3 -43.53 3.36 1.94
CA THR A 3 -42.49 3.51 0.91
C THR A 3 -41.27 2.65 1.27
N PRO A 4 -40.76 1.79 0.37
CA PRO A 4 -39.61 0.95 0.68
C PRO A 4 -38.32 1.78 0.77
N VAL A 5 -37.63 1.69 1.92
CA VAL A 5 -36.35 2.38 2.22
C VAL A 5 -35.15 1.66 1.56
N TRP A 6 -35.18 1.46 0.24
CA TRP A 6 -34.13 0.71 -0.48
C TRP A 6 -33.00 1.57 -1.06
N GLY A 7 -33.06 2.92 -0.95
CA GLY A 7 -32.09 3.82 -1.61
C GLY A 7 -30.71 3.96 -0.96
N GLY A 8 -30.59 3.81 0.36
CA GLY A 8 -29.39 4.28 1.05
C GLY A 8 -28.19 3.33 1.12
N GLN A 9 -28.37 2.03 0.91
CA GLN A 9 -27.28 1.06 1.03
C GLN A 9 -26.48 0.92 -0.27
N GLY A 10 -27.15 0.94 -1.43
CA GLY A 10 -26.49 0.83 -2.73
C GLY A 10 -25.51 1.98 -3.01
N GLU A 11 -25.89 3.19 -2.67
CA GLU A 11 -25.07 4.41 -2.83
C GLU A 11 -23.79 4.36 -1.99
N LYS A 12 -23.87 3.90 -0.74
CA LYS A 12 -22.69 3.74 0.14
C LYS A 12 -21.69 2.71 -0.38
N PHE A 13 -22.17 1.59 -0.93
CA PHE A 13 -21.31 0.58 -1.53
C PHE A 13 -20.63 1.08 -2.80
N MET A 14 -21.32 1.83 -3.64
CA MET A 14 -20.77 2.42 -4.84
C MET A 14 -19.72 3.48 -4.52
N GLY A 15 -19.98 4.37 -3.57
CA GLY A 15 -19.04 5.37 -3.11
C GLY A 15 -17.74 4.78 -2.57
N LYS A 16 -17.83 3.71 -1.75
CA LYS A 16 -16.64 3.00 -1.24
C LYS A 16 -15.79 2.38 -2.36
N ARG A 17 -16.42 1.75 -3.36
CA ARG A 17 -15.70 1.16 -4.50
C ARG A 17 -14.98 2.23 -5.32
N LEU A 18 -15.63 3.34 -5.58
CA LEU A 18 -15.04 4.46 -6.33
C LEU A 18 -13.85 5.06 -5.54
N ALA A 19 -13.99 5.27 -4.23
CA ALA A 19 -12.90 5.77 -3.40
C ALA A 19 -11.68 4.83 -3.42
N LEU A 20 -11.89 3.52 -3.29
CA LEU A 20 -10.81 2.53 -3.38
C LEU A 20 -10.13 2.53 -4.74
N GLN A 21 -10.87 2.66 -5.82
CA GLN A 21 -10.31 2.76 -7.17
C GLN A 21 -9.52 4.05 -7.36
N ALA A 22 -10.04 5.19 -6.88
CA ALA A 22 -9.37 6.47 -6.95
C ALA A 22 -8.02 6.44 -6.19
N VAL A 23 -8.00 5.91 -4.97
CA VAL A 23 -6.75 5.76 -4.19
C VAL A 23 -5.74 4.89 -4.93
N ARG A 24 -6.15 3.74 -5.48
CA ARG A 24 -5.26 2.86 -6.26
C ARG A 24 -4.67 3.57 -7.48
N LEU A 25 -5.49 4.27 -8.24
CA LEU A 25 -5.04 5.00 -9.42
C LEU A 25 -4.09 6.14 -9.05
N LEU A 26 -4.40 6.92 -8.02
CA LEU A 26 -3.55 8.03 -7.58
C LEU A 26 -2.19 7.54 -7.09
N VAL A 27 -2.16 6.54 -6.22
CA VAL A 27 -0.90 5.98 -5.69
C VAL A 27 -0.09 5.34 -6.82
N SER A 28 -0.72 4.55 -7.71
CA SER A 28 0.00 3.91 -8.83
C SER A 28 0.54 4.95 -9.80
N ALA A 29 -0.23 5.99 -10.15
CA ALA A 29 0.23 7.06 -11.03
C ALA A 29 1.41 7.83 -10.44
N ASN A 30 1.37 8.13 -9.14
CA ASN A 30 2.47 8.79 -8.44
C ASN A 30 3.75 7.93 -8.46
N LEU A 31 3.66 6.65 -8.08
CA LEU A 31 4.80 5.74 -8.09
C LEU A 31 5.39 5.54 -9.49
N LEU A 32 4.55 5.39 -10.52
CA LEU A 32 5.01 5.28 -11.91
C LEU A 32 5.66 6.57 -12.38
N TYR A 33 5.10 7.73 -12.03
CA TYR A 33 5.73 9.02 -12.33
C TYR A 33 7.12 9.12 -11.69
N ALA A 34 7.24 8.80 -10.40
CA ALA A 34 8.53 8.83 -9.70
C ALA A 34 9.53 7.84 -10.31
N ALA A 35 9.10 6.62 -10.65
CA ALA A 35 9.95 5.62 -11.26
C ALA A 35 10.45 6.07 -12.66
N ILE A 36 9.54 6.47 -13.54
CA ILE A 36 9.84 6.74 -14.96
C ILE A 36 10.57 8.07 -15.10
N PHE A 37 9.98 9.16 -14.59
CA PHE A 37 10.45 10.52 -14.88
C PHE A 37 11.55 10.99 -13.92
N LEU A 38 11.62 10.47 -12.70
CA LEU A 38 12.68 10.89 -11.76
C LEU A 38 13.82 9.88 -11.73
N LYS A 39 13.54 8.58 -11.68
CA LYS A 39 14.57 7.56 -11.45
C LYS A 39 15.15 7.01 -12.74
N PHE A 40 14.33 6.51 -13.66
CA PHE A 40 14.84 5.98 -14.92
C PHE A 40 15.39 7.07 -15.83
N ALA A 41 14.73 8.22 -15.94
CA ALA A 41 15.24 9.37 -16.70
C ALA A 41 16.51 9.98 -16.10
N GLY A 42 16.79 9.73 -14.81
CA GLY A 42 18.01 10.17 -14.17
C GLY A 42 18.15 11.70 -14.05
N VAL A 43 17.05 12.37 -13.68
CA VAL A 43 17.08 13.83 -13.49
C VAL A 43 18.10 14.23 -12.41
N PRO A 44 18.76 15.40 -12.53
CA PRO A 44 19.86 15.78 -11.65
C PRO A 44 19.53 15.71 -10.16
N GLY A 45 18.35 16.14 -9.76
CA GLY A 45 17.89 16.08 -8.35
C GLY A 45 17.79 14.65 -7.82
N SER A 46 17.29 13.71 -8.63
CA SER A 46 17.23 12.31 -8.27
C SER A 46 18.64 11.69 -8.17
N VAL A 47 19.52 11.99 -9.13
CA VAL A 47 20.91 11.53 -9.09
C VAL A 47 21.63 12.03 -7.83
N ALA A 48 21.48 13.30 -7.48
CA ALA A 48 22.08 13.89 -6.28
C ALA A 48 21.58 13.22 -5.00
N LEU A 49 20.27 12.97 -4.88
CA LEU A 49 19.64 12.30 -3.73
C LEU A 49 20.22 10.89 -3.55
N PHE A 50 20.26 10.10 -4.63
CA PHE A 50 20.80 8.73 -4.55
C PHE A 50 22.31 8.67 -4.40
N ASN A 51 23.05 9.72 -4.77
CA ASN A 51 24.47 9.88 -4.40
C ASN A 51 24.63 10.03 -2.88
N GLN A 52 23.82 10.86 -2.23
CA GLN A 52 23.84 11.00 -0.77
C GLN A 52 23.53 9.66 -0.09
N MET A 53 22.55 8.91 -0.59
CA MET A 53 22.23 7.56 -0.09
C MET A 53 23.41 6.59 -0.24
N SER A 54 24.08 6.60 -1.39
CA SER A 54 25.27 5.77 -1.63
C SER A 54 26.42 6.12 -0.69
N GLN A 55 26.65 7.40 -0.45
CA GLN A 55 27.66 7.89 0.50
C GLN A 55 27.33 7.50 1.95
N ALA A 56 26.08 7.58 2.37
CA ALA A 56 25.63 7.21 3.70
C ALA A 56 25.89 5.73 4.05
N VAL A 57 25.92 4.86 3.02
CA VAL A 57 26.32 3.45 3.17
C VAL A 57 27.76 3.19 2.72
N HIS A 58 28.62 4.21 2.76
CA HIS A 58 30.06 4.11 2.41
C HIS A 58 30.31 3.48 1.02
N GLY A 59 29.42 3.70 0.05
CA GLY A 59 29.54 3.19 -1.31
C GLY A 59 29.28 1.69 -1.48
N LEU A 60 28.81 0.98 -0.43
CA LEU A 60 28.45 -0.45 -0.53
C LEU A 60 27.42 -0.74 -1.62
N VAL A 61 26.53 0.22 -1.86
CA VAL A 61 25.57 0.19 -2.96
C VAL A 61 25.77 1.44 -3.80
N SER A 62 26.09 1.27 -5.08
CA SER A 62 26.32 2.41 -5.96
C SER A 62 25.03 3.20 -6.24
N GLN A 63 25.16 4.50 -6.53
CA GLN A 63 24.04 5.39 -6.82
C GLN A 63 23.11 4.86 -7.92
N PRO A 64 23.59 4.37 -9.08
CA PRO A 64 22.71 3.84 -10.11
C PRO A 64 21.90 2.62 -9.63
N VAL A 65 22.51 1.75 -8.84
CA VAL A 65 21.83 0.55 -8.30
C VAL A 65 20.72 0.95 -7.35
N PHE A 66 20.97 1.88 -6.42
CA PHE A 66 19.91 2.41 -5.54
C PHE A 66 18.78 3.04 -6.35
N ARG A 67 19.12 3.91 -7.29
CA ARG A 67 18.14 4.69 -8.07
C ARG A 67 17.30 3.79 -8.97
N LEU A 68 17.95 2.95 -9.77
CA LEU A 68 17.24 2.06 -10.71
C LEU A 68 16.50 0.95 -9.97
N GLY A 69 17.12 0.36 -8.93
CA GLY A 69 16.47 -0.66 -8.11
C GLY A 69 15.21 -0.16 -7.45
N SER A 70 15.23 1.05 -6.87
CA SER A 70 14.04 1.68 -6.31
C SER A 70 12.97 1.96 -7.37
N GLY A 71 13.36 2.41 -8.56
CA GLY A 71 12.45 2.63 -9.68
C GLY A 71 11.78 1.34 -10.15
N VAL A 72 12.53 0.25 -10.25
CA VAL A 72 11.97 -1.07 -10.59
C VAL A 72 10.98 -1.54 -9.52
N PHE A 73 11.35 -1.45 -8.24
CA PHE A 73 10.47 -1.83 -7.14
C PHE A 73 9.16 -1.03 -7.17
N GLU A 74 9.22 0.30 -7.29
CA GLU A 74 8.04 1.15 -7.37
C GLU A 74 7.16 0.84 -8.58
N THR A 75 7.76 0.54 -9.73
CA THR A 75 7.01 0.11 -10.92
C THR A 75 6.25 -1.18 -10.66
N VAL A 76 6.91 -2.19 -10.07
CA VAL A 76 6.28 -3.47 -9.77
C VAL A 76 5.12 -3.31 -8.79
N VAL A 77 5.33 -2.60 -7.67
CA VAL A 77 4.24 -2.43 -6.68
C VAL A 77 3.11 -1.55 -7.21
N ALA A 78 3.39 -0.57 -8.08
CA ALA A 78 2.37 0.24 -8.73
C ALA A 78 1.48 -0.63 -9.65
N VAL A 79 2.08 -1.50 -10.45
CA VAL A 79 1.34 -2.44 -11.32
C VAL A 79 0.54 -3.44 -10.48
N LEU A 80 1.13 -4.02 -9.44
CA LEU A 80 0.43 -4.93 -8.52
C LEU A 80 -0.75 -4.25 -7.82
N LEU A 81 -0.63 -2.96 -7.50
CA LEU A 81 -1.72 -2.18 -6.88
C LEU A 81 -2.90 -2.00 -7.84
N LEU A 82 -2.67 -1.90 -9.14
CA LEU A 82 -3.73 -1.81 -10.15
C LEU A 82 -4.53 -3.11 -10.31
N ILE A 83 -3.94 -4.26 -10.00
CA ILE A 83 -4.59 -5.56 -10.10
C ILE A 83 -5.40 -5.82 -8.82
N PRO A 84 -6.74 -6.00 -8.89
CA PRO A 84 -7.58 -6.14 -7.68
C PRO A 84 -7.17 -7.27 -6.75
N LYS A 85 -6.69 -8.39 -7.30
CA LYS A 85 -6.30 -9.59 -6.53
C LYS A 85 -5.03 -9.38 -5.71
N THR A 86 -4.11 -8.55 -6.19
CA THR A 86 -2.80 -8.29 -5.54
C THR A 86 -2.74 -6.93 -4.85
N ALA A 87 -3.77 -6.09 -5.02
CA ALA A 87 -3.77 -4.70 -4.56
C ALA A 87 -3.54 -4.56 -3.05
N ARG A 88 -4.01 -5.49 -2.23
CA ARG A 88 -3.78 -5.46 -0.79
C ARG A 88 -2.30 -5.73 -0.46
N LEU A 89 -1.72 -6.79 -1.05
CA LEU A 89 -0.29 -7.10 -0.88
C LEU A 89 0.57 -5.92 -1.35
N ALA A 90 0.23 -5.34 -2.51
CA ALA A 90 0.93 -4.16 -3.02
C ALA A 90 0.87 -2.98 -2.04
N ALA A 91 -0.29 -2.71 -1.43
CA ALA A 91 -0.43 -1.64 -0.45
C ALA A 91 0.41 -1.90 0.82
N GLU A 92 0.50 -3.15 1.29
CA GLU A 92 1.36 -3.54 2.42
C GLU A 92 2.85 -3.32 2.07
N LEU A 93 3.28 -3.73 0.87
CA LEU A 93 4.63 -3.48 0.37
C LEU A 93 4.94 -1.98 0.21
N ILE A 94 3.97 -1.18 -0.24
CA ILE A 94 4.12 0.28 -0.36
C ILE A 94 4.31 0.91 1.04
N VAL A 95 3.54 0.52 2.05
CA VAL A 95 3.70 1.04 3.42
C VAL A 95 5.10 0.71 3.94
N MET A 96 5.56 -0.53 3.78
CA MET A 96 6.91 -0.93 4.18
C MET A 96 7.98 -0.13 3.44
N TRP A 97 7.85 0.02 2.14
CA TRP A 97 8.78 0.78 1.29
C TRP A 97 8.83 2.26 1.67
N MET A 98 7.66 2.91 1.79
CA MET A 98 7.59 4.32 2.16
C MET A 98 8.11 4.57 3.58
N THR A 99 7.97 3.62 4.49
CA THR A 99 8.63 3.69 5.81
C THR A 99 10.15 3.78 5.66
N ALA A 100 10.76 2.93 4.83
CA ALA A 100 12.20 3.00 4.57
C ALA A 100 12.61 4.32 3.90
N VAL A 101 11.81 4.82 2.95
CA VAL A 101 12.04 6.12 2.29
C VAL A 101 11.96 7.27 3.30
N ILE A 102 10.95 7.29 4.17
CA ILE A 102 10.78 8.31 5.21
C ILE A 102 11.95 8.29 6.18
N LEU A 103 12.37 7.11 6.65
CA LEU A 103 13.54 6.97 7.51
C LEU A 103 14.82 7.47 6.83
N SER A 104 15.00 7.20 5.52
CA SER A 104 16.12 7.73 4.76
C SER A 104 16.13 9.26 4.73
N HIS A 105 14.97 9.89 4.62
CA HIS A 105 14.85 11.34 4.70
C HIS A 105 15.18 11.88 6.08
N ILE A 106 14.71 11.24 7.14
CA ILE A 106 14.97 11.67 8.52
C ILE A 106 16.47 11.59 8.86
N PHE A 107 17.16 10.52 8.45
CA PHE A 107 18.54 10.27 8.87
C PHE A 107 19.60 10.73 7.87
N VAL A 108 19.28 10.88 6.57
CA VAL A 108 20.28 11.10 5.52
C VAL A 108 19.96 12.30 4.64
N LEU A 109 18.73 12.38 4.13
CA LEU A 109 18.40 13.28 3.02
C LEU A 109 17.84 14.64 3.46
N GLY A 110 17.33 14.71 4.70
CA GLY A 110 16.61 15.88 5.20
C GLY A 110 15.19 16.02 4.67
N TYR A 111 14.52 17.08 5.13
CA TYR A 111 13.12 17.33 4.79
C TYR A 111 13.01 18.12 3.49
N GLY A 112 12.13 17.68 2.59
CA GLY A 112 11.92 18.32 1.31
C GLY A 112 10.67 17.80 0.60
N PRO A 113 10.43 18.21 -0.67
CA PRO A 113 9.24 17.78 -1.41
C PRO A 113 9.07 16.25 -1.50
N PHE A 114 10.16 15.52 -1.68
CA PHE A 114 10.13 14.05 -1.74
C PHE A 114 9.75 13.38 -0.41
N PHE A 115 10.09 14.02 0.72
CA PHE A 115 9.64 13.56 2.03
C PHE A 115 8.11 13.69 2.18
N VAL A 116 7.56 14.84 1.78
CA VAL A 116 6.11 15.09 1.82
C VAL A 116 5.37 14.13 0.90
N ASP A 117 5.91 13.88 -0.30
CA ASP A 117 5.35 12.94 -1.25
C ASP A 117 5.31 11.51 -0.67
N ALA A 118 6.41 11.05 -0.07
CA ALA A 118 6.47 9.74 0.57
C ALA A 118 5.46 9.59 1.71
N LEU A 119 5.26 10.64 2.54
CA LEU A 119 4.24 10.65 3.59
C LEU A 119 2.83 10.55 3.00
N MET A 120 2.55 11.28 1.92
CA MET A 120 1.24 11.27 1.27
C MET A 120 0.93 9.89 0.66
N VAL A 121 1.90 9.29 -0.04
CA VAL A 121 1.77 7.94 -0.61
C VAL A 121 1.53 6.90 0.49
N MET A 122 2.31 6.97 1.58
CA MET A 122 2.14 6.09 2.74
C MET A 122 0.76 6.24 3.36
N LEU A 123 0.29 7.46 3.58
CA LEU A 123 -1.03 7.73 4.15
C LEU A 123 -2.15 7.14 3.28
N LEU A 124 -2.09 7.35 1.97
CA LEU A 124 -3.07 6.78 1.04
C LEU A 124 -3.06 5.25 1.04
N ALA A 125 -1.88 4.63 1.11
CA ALA A 125 -1.76 3.17 1.21
C ALA A 125 -2.34 2.64 2.53
N VAL A 126 -2.11 3.32 3.66
CA VAL A 126 -2.70 2.98 4.97
C VAL A 126 -4.22 3.13 4.94
N ILE A 127 -4.75 4.22 4.36
CA ILE A 127 -6.20 4.41 4.19
C ILE A 127 -6.78 3.26 3.35
N TYR A 128 -6.13 2.90 2.25
CA TYR A 128 -6.56 1.77 1.42
C TYR A 128 -6.62 0.46 2.22
N LEU A 129 -5.59 0.16 3.00
CA LEU A 129 -5.55 -1.03 3.87
C LEU A 129 -6.65 -1.00 4.94
N ALA A 130 -6.89 0.16 5.55
CA ALA A 130 -7.96 0.32 6.55
C ALA A 130 -9.36 0.07 5.95
N LEU A 131 -9.61 0.60 4.74
CA LEU A 131 -10.88 0.43 4.04
C LEU A 131 -11.10 -1.00 3.49
N THR A 132 -10.01 -1.73 3.23
CA THR A 132 -10.04 -3.10 2.69
C THR A 132 -9.83 -4.18 3.74
N ARG A 133 -9.75 -3.82 5.04
CA ARG A 133 -9.65 -4.82 6.12
C ARG A 133 -10.76 -5.86 5.98
N PRO A 134 -10.46 -7.16 5.88
CA PRO A 134 -11.47 -8.17 6.09
C PRO A 134 -12.00 -7.99 7.51
N HIS A 135 -13.30 -8.09 7.69
CA HIS A 135 -13.90 -8.16 9.01
C HIS A 135 -13.42 -9.44 9.71
N LEU A 136 -12.20 -9.40 10.24
CA LEU A 136 -11.60 -10.51 11.01
C LEU A 136 -12.25 -10.70 12.39
N GLY A 137 -13.21 -9.82 12.75
CA GLY A 137 -13.70 -9.73 14.11
C GLY A 137 -14.72 -10.79 14.53
N SER A 138 -15.45 -11.45 13.63
CA SER A 138 -16.52 -12.34 14.09
C SER A 138 -16.34 -13.82 13.74
N GLN A 139 -15.82 -14.14 12.58
CA GLN A 139 -15.77 -15.55 12.15
C GLN A 139 -14.63 -16.37 12.79
N TRP A 140 -13.48 -15.73 13.07
CA TRP A 140 -12.34 -16.42 13.66
C TRP A 140 -12.59 -16.73 15.15
N LEU A 141 -13.10 -15.76 15.90
CA LEU A 141 -13.53 -15.96 17.29
C LEU A 141 -14.68 -16.97 17.37
N TRP A 142 -15.63 -16.90 16.44
CA TRP A 142 -16.74 -17.85 16.38
C TRP A 142 -16.27 -19.29 16.14
N ARG A 143 -15.30 -19.51 15.27
CA ARG A 143 -14.70 -20.83 15.04
C ARG A 143 -13.97 -21.37 16.25
N LEU A 144 -13.23 -20.53 16.99
CA LEU A 144 -12.54 -20.93 18.23
C LEU A 144 -13.52 -21.37 19.32
N PHE A 145 -14.63 -20.66 19.49
CA PHE A 145 -15.62 -20.95 20.55
C PHE A 145 -16.62 -22.05 20.18
N HIS A 146 -16.79 -22.40 18.92
CA HIS A 146 -17.75 -23.42 18.47
C HIS A 146 -17.10 -24.74 18.03
N SER A 147 -15.77 -24.79 17.96
CA SER A 147 -15.03 -26.03 17.70
C SER A 147 -15.03 -27.03 18.87
N THR A 148 -15.55 -26.62 20.02
CA THR A 148 -15.54 -27.46 21.25
C THR A 148 -16.88 -28.09 21.59
N ARG A 149 -17.85 -28.15 20.66
CA ARG A 149 -19.03 -28.97 20.92
C ARG A 149 -18.71 -30.47 20.73
N PRO A 150 -18.77 -31.28 21.80
CA PRO A 150 -18.65 -32.73 21.64
C PRO A 150 -19.83 -33.20 20.77
N GLN A 151 -19.55 -33.96 19.74
CA GLN A 151 -20.57 -34.71 19.04
C GLN A 151 -21.12 -35.75 20.03
N THR A 152 -22.35 -35.59 20.49
CA THR A 152 -23.06 -36.64 21.19
C THR A 152 -23.27 -37.79 20.21
N PRO A 153 -22.79 -39.01 20.51
CA PRO A 153 -23.09 -40.16 19.66
C PRO A 153 -24.59 -40.41 19.73
N HIS A 154 -25.26 -40.36 18.59
CA HIS A 154 -26.63 -40.88 18.47
C HIS A 154 -26.59 -42.33 18.78
N GLY A 155 -27.20 -42.71 19.93
CA GLY A 155 -27.42 -44.12 20.30
C GLY A 155 -28.28 -44.78 19.27
N GLU A 156 -27.77 -45.85 18.72
CA GLU A 156 -28.53 -46.89 18.04
C GLU A 156 -29.43 -47.59 19.08
N VAL A 157 -30.75 -47.65 18.82
CA VAL A 157 -31.68 -48.61 19.34
C VAL A 157 -32.52 -49.14 18.19
#